data_3a917d492d0116a30522d9f5d46f8136
#
_entry.id   3a917d492d0116a30522d9f5d46f8136
#
_cell.length_a   1.000
_cell.length_b   1.000
_cell.length_c   1.000
_cell.angle_alpha   90.00
_cell.angle_beta   90.00
_cell.angle_gamma   90.00
#
_symmetry.space_group_name_H-M   'P 1'
#
loop_
_entity.id
_entity.type
_entity.pdbx_description
1 polymer ?
#
loop_
_entity_poly.entity_id
_entity_poly.type
_entity_poly.pdbx_seq_one_letter_code
_entity_poly.pdbx_strand_id
1 'polypeptide(L)'
;MEALSDGSRRGRQQAAKVIASVAAENPEILVPFASDLVDALERPEAQTRWECLDALTYVVPFDSRPCDKAIPGAEAALFDEDSGPLRLAAMRFLCKLGATTEKRSEKVWPLIDEGIQCYHGDLEFQDMLLAVIDFSQGKLDGSVKSALADRMRFD
;
A
#
# COMPACT_ATOMS: atom_id res chain seq x y z
N MET A 1 7.39 -8.09 -16.55
CA MET A 1 6.10 -8.40 -15.91
C MET A 1 5.73 -9.88 -15.95
N GLU A 2 6.00 -10.55 -17.02
CA GLU A 2 5.72 -11.99 -17.10
C GLU A 2 6.37 -12.79 -15.97
N ALA A 3 7.56 -12.38 -15.53
CA ALA A 3 8.26 -13.06 -14.45
C ALA A 3 7.54 -13.02 -13.10
N LEU A 4 6.59 -12.10 -12.90
CA LEU A 4 5.74 -12.09 -11.70
C LEU A 4 4.77 -13.28 -11.70
N SER A 5 4.53 -13.89 -12.85
CA SER A 5 3.71 -15.08 -12.99
C SER A 5 4.55 -16.34 -13.15
N ASP A 6 5.88 -16.25 -12.99
CA ASP A 6 6.78 -17.39 -13.06
C ASP A 6 6.34 -18.47 -12.07
N GLY A 7 6.49 -19.73 -12.47
CA GLY A 7 6.18 -20.86 -11.60
C GLY A 7 7.11 -20.99 -10.40
N SER A 8 8.30 -20.36 -10.43
CA SER A 8 9.24 -20.45 -9.31
C SER A 8 9.13 -19.23 -8.39
N ARG A 9 9.14 -19.52 -7.09
CA ARG A 9 9.15 -18.50 -6.04
C ARG A 9 10.33 -17.53 -6.22
N ARG A 10 11.51 -18.07 -6.49
CA ARG A 10 12.73 -17.27 -6.65
C ARG A 10 12.61 -16.32 -7.83
N GLY A 11 12.05 -16.79 -8.95
CA GLY A 11 11.85 -15.95 -10.13
C GLY A 11 10.89 -14.80 -9.85
N ARG A 12 9.79 -15.08 -9.15
CA ARG A 12 8.82 -14.06 -8.79
C ARG A 12 9.41 -13.01 -7.85
N GLN A 13 10.18 -13.46 -6.84
CA GLN A 13 10.81 -12.53 -5.88
C GLN A 13 11.87 -11.66 -6.56
N GLN A 14 12.65 -12.24 -7.46
CA GLN A 14 13.66 -11.49 -8.20
C GLN A 14 13.02 -10.42 -9.09
N ALA A 15 11.95 -10.79 -9.79
CA ALA A 15 11.20 -9.85 -10.63
C ALA A 15 10.62 -8.70 -9.81
N ALA A 16 10.03 -9.00 -8.66
CA ALA A 16 9.44 -7.99 -7.78
C ALA A 16 10.49 -7.01 -7.28
N LYS A 17 11.68 -7.51 -6.95
CA LYS A 17 12.77 -6.67 -6.48
C LYS A 17 13.24 -5.68 -7.55
N VAL A 18 13.36 -6.15 -8.79
CA VAL A 18 13.74 -5.28 -9.92
C VAL A 18 12.65 -4.22 -10.16
N ILE A 19 11.39 -4.62 -10.12
CA ILE A 19 10.26 -3.71 -10.30
C ILE A 19 10.27 -2.63 -9.24
N ALA A 20 10.52 -2.98 -7.99
CA ALA A 20 10.57 -2.00 -6.90
C ALA A 20 11.68 -0.97 -7.12
N SER A 21 12.84 -1.41 -7.61
CA SER A 21 13.94 -0.50 -7.93
C SER A 21 13.57 0.47 -9.06
N VAL A 22 12.92 -0.05 -10.12
CA VAL A 22 12.45 0.79 -11.24
C VAL A 22 11.42 1.79 -10.76
N ALA A 23 10.51 1.36 -9.89
CA ALA A 23 9.46 2.23 -9.36
C ALA A 23 10.03 3.42 -8.59
N ALA A 24 11.08 3.18 -7.81
CA ALA A 24 11.71 4.25 -7.03
C ALA A 24 12.39 5.29 -7.91
N GLU A 25 12.98 4.88 -9.03
CA GLU A 25 13.73 5.76 -9.91
C GLU A 25 12.88 6.37 -11.02
N ASN A 26 11.98 5.58 -11.61
CA ASN A 26 11.22 5.99 -12.78
C ASN A 26 9.85 5.31 -12.85
N PRO A 27 8.94 5.71 -11.93
CA PRO A 27 7.64 5.03 -11.79
C PRO A 27 6.75 5.11 -13.05
N GLU A 28 6.96 6.11 -13.89
CA GLU A 28 6.16 6.28 -15.11
C GLU A 28 6.23 5.06 -16.01
N ILE A 29 7.35 4.38 -16.03
CA ILE A 29 7.56 3.16 -16.85
C ILE A 29 6.57 2.07 -16.44
N LEU A 30 6.18 2.04 -15.16
CA LEU A 30 5.31 0.99 -14.62
C LEU A 30 3.82 1.26 -14.77
N VAL A 31 3.42 2.48 -15.13
CA VAL A 31 2.00 2.82 -15.26
C VAL A 31 1.24 1.84 -16.17
N PRO A 32 1.74 1.47 -17.37
CA PRO A 32 1.02 0.53 -18.22
C PRO A 32 0.92 -0.88 -17.65
N PHE A 33 1.70 -1.19 -16.62
CA PHE A 33 1.75 -2.53 -16.02
C PHE A 33 1.08 -2.61 -14.66
N ALA A 34 0.32 -1.59 -14.28
CA ALA A 34 -0.30 -1.53 -12.96
C ALA A 34 -1.19 -2.74 -12.68
N SER A 35 -1.93 -3.24 -13.68
CA SER A 35 -2.79 -4.41 -13.48
C SER A 35 -1.98 -5.68 -13.21
N ASP A 36 -0.80 -5.81 -13.81
CA ASP A 36 0.10 -6.94 -13.52
C ASP A 36 0.60 -6.90 -12.08
N LEU A 37 0.88 -5.69 -11.56
CA LEU A 37 1.29 -5.51 -10.18
C LEU A 37 0.16 -5.86 -9.21
N VAL A 38 -1.08 -5.46 -9.56
CA VAL A 38 -2.25 -5.82 -8.76
C VAL A 38 -2.44 -7.34 -8.71
N ASP A 39 -2.31 -8.02 -9.86
CA ASP A 39 -2.44 -9.46 -9.93
C ASP A 39 -1.39 -10.17 -9.07
N ALA A 40 -0.18 -9.60 -8.98
CA ALA A 40 0.90 -10.18 -8.18
C ALA A 40 0.63 -10.15 -6.68
N LEU A 41 -0.34 -9.38 -6.21
CA LEU A 41 -0.74 -9.37 -4.80
C LEU A 41 -1.41 -10.68 -4.37
N GLU A 42 -1.78 -11.52 -5.33
CA GLU A 42 -2.33 -12.84 -5.06
C GLU A 42 -1.24 -13.91 -4.86
N ARG A 43 0.03 -13.56 -5.03
CA ARG A 43 1.12 -14.52 -4.86
C ARG A 43 1.35 -14.81 -3.38
N PRO A 44 1.83 -16.04 -3.06
CA PRO A 44 2.01 -16.42 -1.65
C PRO A 44 3.20 -15.77 -0.95
N GLU A 45 4.23 -15.35 -1.69
CA GLU A 45 5.44 -14.79 -1.09
C GLU A 45 5.21 -13.37 -0.57
N ALA A 46 5.54 -13.14 0.68
CA ALA A 46 5.43 -11.82 1.29
C ALA A 46 6.27 -10.79 0.53
N GLN A 47 7.50 -11.15 0.14
CA GLN A 47 8.39 -10.21 -0.56
C GLN A 47 7.82 -9.77 -1.90
N THR A 48 7.28 -10.70 -2.70
CA THR A 48 6.64 -10.34 -3.97
C THR A 48 5.51 -9.34 -3.74
N ARG A 49 4.71 -9.60 -2.73
CA ARG A 49 3.56 -8.74 -2.40
C ARG A 49 3.99 -7.36 -1.93
N TRP A 50 4.95 -7.27 -0.98
CA TRP A 50 5.30 -5.94 -0.47
C TRP A 50 6.02 -5.09 -1.51
N GLU A 51 6.85 -5.70 -2.35
CA GLU A 51 7.54 -4.93 -3.39
C GLU A 51 6.59 -4.46 -4.48
N CYS A 52 5.56 -5.25 -4.81
CA CYS A 52 4.52 -4.81 -5.74
C CYS A 52 3.64 -3.71 -5.14
N LEU A 53 3.34 -3.78 -3.84
CA LEU A 53 2.63 -2.70 -3.16
C LEU A 53 3.45 -1.41 -3.14
N ASP A 54 4.75 -1.50 -2.89
CA ASP A 54 5.63 -0.33 -2.94
C ASP A 54 5.66 0.26 -4.35
N ALA A 55 5.75 -0.59 -5.38
CA ALA A 55 5.71 -0.12 -6.76
C ALA A 55 4.39 0.58 -7.08
N LEU A 56 3.26 0.01 -6.67
CA LEU A 56 1.95 0.63 -6.87
C LEU A 56 1.85 1.98 -6.14
N THR A 57 2.46 2.08 -4.96
CA THR A 57 2.49 3.34 -4.22
C THR A 57 3.14 4.45 -5.04
N TYR A 58 4.23 4.15 -5.75
CA TYR A 58 4.88 5.12 -6.65
C TYR A 58 4.04 5.40 -7.90
N VAL A 59 3.23 4.46 -8.35
CA VAL A 59 2.36 4.65 -9.53
C VAL A 59 1.17 5.57 -9.23
N VAL A 60 0.67 5.57 -7.99
CA VAL A 60 -0.52 6.33 -7.60
C VAL A 60 -0.52 7.79 -8.10
N PRO A 61 0.57 8.58 -7.93
CA PRO A 61 0.55 9.98 -8.38
C PRO A 61 0.42 10.14 -9.90
N PHE A 62 0.79 9.13 -10.69
CA PHE A 62 0.74 9.18 -12.14
C PHE A 62 -0.58 8.66 -12.71
N ASP A 63 -1.13 7.59 -12.13
CA ASP A 63 -2.44 7.08 -12.51
C ASP A 63 -3.01 6.25 -11.35
N SER A 64 -3.92 6.86 -10.60
CA SER A 64 -4.50 6.22 -9.43
C SER A 64 -5.61 5.23 -9.75
N ARG A 65 -6.23 5.33 -10.94
CA ARG A 65 -7.40 4.50 -11.28
C ARG A 65 -7.16 2.99 -11.22
N PRO A 66 -6.11 2.45 -11.83
CA PRO A 66 -5.89 1.00 -11.73
C PRO A 66 -5.55 0.55 -10.32
N CYS A 67 -5.08 1.48 -9.48
CA CYS A 67 -4.70 1.16 -8.10
C CYS A 67 -5.90 0.87 -7.20
N ASP A 68 -7.11 1.29 -7.58
CA ASP A 68 -8.32 0.96 -6.80
C ASP A 68 -8.53 -0.54 -6.68
N LYS A 69 -8.13 -1.30 -7.68
CA LYS A 69 -8.27 -2.76 -7.70
C LYS A 69 -7.29 -3.45 -6.74
N ALA A 70 -6.30 -2.74 -6.26
CA ALA A 70 -5.33 -3.28 -5.31
C ALA A 70 -5.81 -3.20 -3.85
N ILE A 71 -6.91 -2.50 -3.58
CA ILE A 71 -7.39 -2.34 -2.21
C ILE A 71 -7.63 -3.69 -1.50
N PRO A 72 -8.31 -4.67 -2.11
CA PRO A 72 -8.47 -5.96 -1.43
C PRO A 72 -7.16 -6.67 -1.12
N GLY A 73 -6.19 -6.61 -2.03
CA GLY A 73 -4.86 -7.18 -1.80
C GLY A 73 -4.09 -6.45 -0.72
N ALA A 74 -4.22 -5.14 -0.68
CA ALA A 74 -3.60 -4.32 0.35
C ALA A 74 -4.22 -4.58 1.73
N GLU A 75 -5.54 -4.78 1.78
CA GLU A 75 -6.23 -5.13 3.02
C GLU A 75 -5.70 -6.47 3.56
N ALA A 76 -5.62 -7.49 2.70
CA ALA A 76 -5.08 -8.78 3.11
C ALA A 76 -3.64 -8.67 3.62
N ALA A 77 -2.84 -7.83 2.96
CA ALA A 77 -1.45 -7.60 3.34
C ALA A 77 -1.33 -6.85 4.67
N LEU A 78 -2.20 -5.89 4.91
CA LEU A 78 -2.20 -5.10 6.14
C LEU A 78 -2.47 -5.98 7.38
N PHE A 79 -3.27 -7.01 7.21
CA PHE A 79 -3.63 -7.89 8.31
C PHE A 79 -2.91 -9.24 8.28
N ASP A 80 -1.82 -9.33 7.51
CA ASP A 80 -0.95 -10.50 7.51
C ASP A 80 -0.14 -10.52 8.81
N GLU A 81 -0.29 -11.59 9.59
CA GLU A 81 0.34 -11.69 10.90
C GLU A 81 1.83 -12.02 10.83
N ASP A 82 2.29 -12.54 9.69
CA ASP A 82 3.63 -13.10 9.57
C ASP A 82 4.69 -12.13 9.07
N SER A 83 4.30 -10.98 8.53
CA SER A 83 5.27 -10.08 7.90
C SER A 83 5.02 -8.60 8.22
N GLY A 84 5.89 -8.04 9.07
CA GLY A 84 5.89 -6.61 9.36
C GLY A 84 6.15 -5.76 8.13
N PRO A 85 7.16 -6.07 7.29
CA PRO A 85 7.40 -5.31 6.06
C PRO A 85 6.20 -5.30 5.11
N LEU A 86 5.47 -6.41 5.02
CA LEU A 86 4.27 -6.48 4.19
C LEU A 86 3.17 -5.57 4.74
N ARG A 87 2.95 -5.59 6.06
CA ARG A 87 1.96 -4.70 6.69
C ARG A 87 2.30 -3.22 6.45
N LEU A 88 3.58 -2.87 6.56
CA LEU A 88 4.02 -1.49 6.33
C LEU A 88 3.79 -1.06 4.89
N ALA A 89 4.14 -1.92 3.93
CA ALA A 89 3.91 -1.62 2.50
C ALA A 89 2.43 -1.40 2.22
N ALA A 90 1.57 -2.21 2.84
CA ALA A 90 0.12 -2.07 2.70
C ALA A 90 -0.37 -0.74 3.27
N MET A 91 0.10 -0.36 4.46
CA MET A 91 -0.28 0.91 5.09
C MET A 91 0.15 2.09 4.22
N ARG A 92 1.38 2.08 3.71
CA ARG A 92 1.88 3.13 2.83
C ARG A 92 1.04 3.26 1.56
N PHE A 93 0.68 2.13 0.97
CA PHE A 93 -0.15 2.13 -0.24
C PHE A 93 -1.54 2.70 0.03
N LEU A 94 -2.21 2.23 1.06
CA LEU A 94 -3.56 2.68 1.40
C LEU A 94 -3.58 4.18 1.74
N CYS A 95 -2.58 4.66 2.47
CA CYS A 95 -2.46 6.08 2.78
C CYS A 95 -2.24 6.92 1.53
N LYS A 96 -1.38 6.46 0.62
CA LYS A 96 -1.09 7.19 -0.62
C LYS A 96 -2.32 7.26 -1.51
N LEU A 97 -2.99 6.13 -1.71
CA LEU A 97 -4.18 6.07 -2.54
C LEU A 97 -5.33 6.87 -1.92
N GLY A 98 -5.53 6.71 -0.62
CA GLY A 98 -6.63 7.38 0.09
C GLY A 98 -6.52 8.90 0.10
N ALA A 99 -5.30 9.44 -0.02
CA ALA A 99 -5.07 10.88 -0.03
C ALA A 99 -5.43 11.54 -1.37
N THR A 100 -5.72 10.77 -2.41
CA THR A 100 -5.95 11.30 -3.76
C THR A 100 -7.32 11.92 -3.96
N THR A 101 -8.37 11.40 -3.33
CA THR A 101 -9.74 11.92 -3.41
C THR A 101 -10.46 11.69 -2.09
N GLU A 102 -11.49 12.52 -1.83
CA GLU A 102 -12.32 12.35 -0.65
C GLU A 102 -12.99 10.97 -0.61
N LYS A 103 -13.46 10.49 -1.76
CA LYS A 103 -14.12 9.20 -1.86
C LYS A 103 -13.19 8.05 -1.50
N ARG A 104 -11.95 8.11 -1.97
CA ARG A 104 -10.95 7.10 -1.60
C ARG A 104 -10.58 7.18 -0.13
N SER A 105 -10.50 8.39 0.42
CA SER A 105 -10.23 8.56 1.85
C SER A 105 -11.29 7.87 2.71
N GLU A 106 -12.56 8.02 2.33
CA GLU A 106 -13.65 7.34 3.04
C GLU A 106 -13.53 5.82 2.94
N LYS A 107 -13.15 5.33 1.77
CA LYS A 107 -13.07 3.89 1.52
C LYS A 107 -11.94 3.22 2.31
N VAL A 108 -10.77 3.86 2.39
CA VAL A 108 -9.60 3.25 3.03
C VAL A 108 -9.48 3.59 4.52
N TRP A 109 -10.15 4.64 4.99
CA TRP A 109 -10.01 5.05 6.39
C TRP A 109 -10.29 3.93 7.40
N PRO A 110 -11.36 3.12 7.26
CA PRO A 110 -11.57 2.04 8.22
C PRO A 110 -10.39 1.07 8.33
N LEU A 111 -9.71 0.82 7.22
CA LEU A 111 -8.53 -0.06 7.21
C LEU A 111 -7.34 0.60 7.90
N ILE A 112 -7.11 1.88 7.60
CA ILE A 112 -6.02 2.65 8.22
C ILE A 112 -6.25 2.72 9.74
N ASP A 113 -7.47 3.04 10.15
CA ASP A 113 -7.82 3.16 11.56
C ASP A 113 -7.61 1.85 12.31
N GLU A 114 -8.06 0.74 11.73
CA GLU A 114 -7.86 -0.56 12.33
C GLU A 114 -6.37 -0.91 12.43
N GLY A 115 -5.60 -0.59 11.41
CA GLY A 115 -4.15 -0.79 11.41
C GLY A 115 -3.46 -0.02 12.54
N ILE A 116 -3.86 1.23 12.75
CA ILE A 116 -3.32 2.05 13.84
C ILE A 116 -3.61 1.36 15.19
N GLN A 117 -4.82 0.88 15.37
CA GLN A 117 -5.21 0.22 16.62
C GLN A 117 -4.51 -1.11 16.83
N CYS A 118 -4.35 -1.91 15.77
CA CYS A 118 -3.78 -3.25 15.87
C CYS A 118 -2.27 -3.27 16.03
N TYR A 119 -1.56 -2.31 15.44
CA TYR A 119 -0.11 -2.40 15.32
C TYR A 119 0.67 -1.36 16.13
N HIS A 120 0.01 -0.76 17.10
CA HIS A 120 0.54 0.31 17.93
C HIS A 120 1.90 -0.02 18.60
N GLY A 121 2.16 -1.28 18.91
CA GLY A 121 3.41 -1.69 19.55
C GLY A 121 4.44 -2.33 18.62
N ASP A 122 4.16 -2.40 17.32
CA ASP A 122 5.02 -3.07 16.35
C ASP A 122 6.24 -2.23 15.97
N LEU A 123 7.30 -2.90 15.52
CA LEU A 123 8.52 -2.22 15.07
C LEU A 123 8.26 -1.27 13.92
N GLU A 124 7.33 -1.60 13.05
CA GLU A 124 7.00 -0.79 11.86
C GLU A 124 6.04 0.35 12.17
N PHE A 125 5.53 0.44 13.38
CA PHE A 125 4.46 1.40 13.69
C PHE A 125 4.86 2.85 13.47
N GLN A 126 6.09 3.20 13.81
CA GLN A 126 6.57 4.57 13.62
C GLN A 126 6.53 4.96 12.13
N ASP A 127 6.97 4.06 11.26
CA ASP A 127 6.91 4.29 9.81
C ASP A 127 5.47 4.31 9.31
N MET A 128 4.58 3.51 9.89
CA MET A 128 3.16 3.57 9.58
C MET A 128 2.57 4.94 9.93
N LEU A 129 2.95 5.50 11.08
CA LEU A 129 2.49 6.83 11.47
C LEU A 129 2.96 7.91 10.51
N LEU A 130 4.18 7.79 9.98
CA LEU A 130 4.66 8.74 8.97
C LEU A 130 3.78 8.70 7.73
N ALA A 131 3.37 7.50 7.30
CA ALA A 131 2.44 7.34 6.18
C ALA A 131 1.07 7.97 6.51
N VAL A 132 0.59 7.80 7.73
CA VAL A 132 -0.68 8.39 8.17
C VAL A 132 -0.59 9.93 8.19
N ILE A 133 0.55 10.48 8.60
CA ILE A 133 0.76 11.92 8.58
C ILE A 133 0.69 12.45 7.15
N ASP A 134 1.33 11.78 6.20
CA ASP A 134 1.21 12.14 4.78
C ASP A 134 -0.25 12.06 4.30
N PHE A 135 -0.95 11.02 4.69
CA PHE A 135 -2.38 10.86 4.38
C PHE A 135 -3.19 12.07 4.87
N SER A 136 -2.88 12.55 6.08
CA SER A 136 -3.59 13.69 6.68
C SER A 136 -3.46 14.98 5.88
N GLN A 137 -2.44 15.09 5.03
CA GLN A 137 -2.20 16.25 4.18
C GLN A 137 -2.97 16.18 2.84
N GLY A 138 -3.63 15.07 2.58
CA GLY A 138 -4.29 14.83 1.30
C GLY A 138 -5.72 15.35 1.24
N LYS A 139 -6.42 14.90 0.20
CA LYS A 139 -7.81 15.30 -0.07
C LYS A 139 -8.77 14.37 0.69
N LEU A 140 -8.97 14.67 1.96
CA LEU A 140 -9.80 13.83 2.82
C LEU A 140 -11.22 14.37 2.94
N ASP A 141 -12.17 13.44 3.02
CA ASP A 141 -13.53 13.80 3.41
C ASP A 141 -13.56 14.39 4.82
N GLY A 142 -14.49 15.29 5.09
CA GLY A 142 -14.60 15.92 6.41
C GLY A 142 -14.77 14.93 7.55
N SER A 143 -15.53 13.85 7.32
CA SER A 143 -15.73 12.80 8.33
C SER A 143 -14.42 12.07 8.62
N VAL A 144 -13.59 11.86 7.60
CA VAL A 144 -12.29 11.22 7.77
C VAL A 144 -11.35 12.13 8.54
N LYS A 145 -11.32 13.42 8.23
CA LYS A 145 -10.48 14.39 8.96
C LYS A 145 -10.82 14.38 10.45
N SER A 146 -12.10 14.40 10.78
CA SER A 146 -12.55 14.37 12.18
C SER A 146 -12.16 13.07 12.87
N ALA A 147 -12.39 11.93 12.21
CA ALA A 147 -12.07 10.63 12.78
C ALA A 147 -10.57 10.47 12.98
N LEU A 148 -9.78 10.94 12.03
CA LEU A 148 -8.32 10.90 12.12
C LEU A 148 -7.82 11.75 13.29
N ALA A 149 -8.34 12.98 13.44
CA ALA A 149 -7.97 13.86 14.54
C ALA A 149 -8.30 13.21 15.89
N ASP A 150 -9.46 12.60 16.00
CA ASP A 150 -9.86 11.90 17.23
C ASP A 150 -8.94 10.72 17.54
N ARG A 151 -8.57 9.93 16.53
CA ARG A 151 -7.69 8.79 16.70
C ARG A 151 -6.29 9.21 17.13
N MET A 152 -5.75 10.23 16.49
CA MET A 152 -4.38 10.69 16.78
C MET A 152 -4.27 11.43 18.12
N ARG A 153 -5.38 11.89 18.65
CA ARG A 153 -5.40 12.57 19.94
C ARG A 153 -4.99 11.64 21.10
N PHE A 154 -5.19 10.34 20.95
CA PHE A 154 -4.91 9.34 21.98
C PHE A 154 -3.60 8.59 21.72
N ASP A 155 -2.92 8.86 20.62
CA ASP A 155 -1.68 8.27 20.24
C ASP A 155 -0.54 9.31 20.27
#